data_c8f09260f8d552d38f958e5eaa8f479d
#
_entry.id   c8f09260f8d552d38f958e5eaa8f479d
#
_cell.length_a   1.000
_cell.length_b   1.000
_cell.length_c   1.000
_cell.angle_alpha   90.00
_cell.angle_beta   90.00
_cell.angle_gamma   90.00
#
_symmetry.space_group_name_H-M   'P 1'
#
loop_
_entity.id
_entity.type
_entity.pdbx_description
1 polymer ?
#
loop_
_entity_poly.entity_id
_entity_poly.type
_entity_poly.pdbx_seq_one_letter_code
_entity_poly.pdbx_strand_id
1 'polypeptide(L)'
;MAIRERLFLGQVRHVNPDLGDRRTAEARRQIVRDFGALVPPFALHLPAPEALCAYWAIFREPTCGQRVDRAQKEAVAAAVSATNACPYCVDVHTTLR
;
A
#
# COMPACT_ATOMS: atom_id res chain seq x y z
N MET A 1 16.61 3.11 7.91
CA MET A 1 15.67 2.16 7.26
C MET A 1 15.90 0.77 7.83
N ALA A 2 14.85 0.09 8.25
CA ALA A 2 14.95 -1.25 8.82
C ALA A 2 15.40 -2.28 7.77
N ILE A 3 16.00 -3.39 8.23
CA ILE A 3 16.42 -4.49 7.34
C ILE A 3 15.26 -4.99 6.48
N ARG A 4 14.07 -5.08 7.07
CA ARG A 4 12.85 -5.53 6.39
C ARG A 4 12.48 -4.64 5.22
N GLU A 5 12.55 -3.33 5.43
CA GLU A 5 12.28 -2.35 4.37
C GLU A 5 13.31 -2.45 3.25
N ARG A 6 14.59 -2.68 3.60
CA ARG A 6 15.62 -2.87 2.58
C ARG A 6 15.37 -4.09 1.70
N LEU A 7 14.97 -5.20 2.32
CA LEU A 7 14.67 -6.43 1.57
C LEU A 7 13.50 -6.21 0.61
N PHE A 8 12.46 -5.55 1.09
CA PHE A 8 11.30 -5.27 0.27
C PHE A 8 11.63 -4.27 -0.84
N LEU A 9 12.26 -3.15 -0.50
CA LEU A 9 12.65 -2.12 -1.46
C LEU A 9 13.68 -2.64 -2.47
N GLY A 10 14.50 -3.62 -2.09
CA GLY A 10 15.41 -4.28 -3.02
C GLY A 10 14.69 -4.96 -4.18
N GLN A 11 13.48 -5.46 -3.94
CA GLN A 11 12.65 -6.04 -5.00
C GLN A 11 11.96 -4.96 -5.83
N VAL A 12 11.55 -3.88 -5.20
CA VAL A 12 10.82 -2.78 -5.86
C VAL A 12 11.74 -1.88 -6.68
N ARG A 13 13.04 -1.82 -6.36
CA ARG A 13 13.98 -0.92 -7.04
C ARG A 13 14.08 -1.15 -8.54
N HIS A 14 13.67 -2.31 -9.02
CA HIS A 14 13.66 -2.61 -10.45
C HIS A 14 12.42 -2.10 -11.17
N VAL A 15 11.45 -1.61 -10.41
CA VAL A 15 10.26 -0.99 -10.96
C VAL A 15 10.51 0.50 -11.05
N ASN A 16 10.43 1.04 -12.26
CA ASN A 16 10.57 2.47 -12.47
C ASN A 16 9.39 3.18 -11.77
N PRO A 17 9.66 4.06 -10.78
CA PRO A 17 8.59 4.77 -10.06
C PRO A 17 7.84 5.77 -10.93
N ASP A 18 8.41 6.15 -12.08
CA ASP A 18 7.77 7.06 -13.02
C ASP A 18 6.92 6.33 -14.05
N LEU A 19 6.90 4.99 -14.01
CA LEU A 19 5.97 4.21 -14.81
C LEU A 19 4.54 4.55 -14.45
N GLY A 20 3.70 4.33 -15.41
CA GLY A 20 2.29 4.61 -15.29
C GLY A 20 1.85 5.52 -16.41
N ASP A 21 0.57 5.70 -16.52
CA ASP A 21 -0.03 6.52 -17.54
C ASP A 21 -1.17 7.34 -16.92
N ARG A 22 -1.96 7.95 -17.77
CA ARG A 22 -3.11 8.75 -17.33
C ARG A 22 -4.08 7.95 -16.46
N ARG A 23 -4.23 6.65 -16.71
CA ARG A 23 -5.14 5.79 -15.94
C ARG A 23 -4.68 5.62 -14.49
N THR A 24 -3.37 5.55 -14.27
CA THR A 24 -2.80 5.38 -12.93
C THR A 24 -2.63 6.68 -12.17
N ALA A 25 -2.68 7.83 -12.84
CA ALA A 25 -2.40 9.13 -12.23
C ALA A 25 -3.32 9.43 -11.04
N GLU A 26 -4.63 9.17 -11.18
CA GLU A 26 -5.58 9.40 -10.10
C GLU A 26 -5.38 8.43 -8.94
N ALA A 27 -5.17 7.16 -9.23
CA ALA A 27 -4.87 6.16 -8.20
C ALA A 27 -3.61 6.55 -7.42
N ARG A 28 -2.55 6.98 -8.11
CA ARG A 28 -1.32 7.45 -7.47
C ARG A 28 -1.59 8.62 -6.52
N ARG A 29 -2.34 9.61 -6.97
CA ARG A 29 -2.68 10.77 -6.11
C ARG A 29 -3.41 10.33 -4.86
N GLN A 30 -4.38 9.44 -4.99
CA GLN A 30 -5.15 8.95 -3.86
C GLN A 30 -4.29 8.15 -2.90
N ILE A 31 -3.42 7.28 -3.40
CA ILE A 31 -2.50 6.48 -2.58
C ILE A 31 -1.57 7.39 -1.79
N VAL A 32 -0.95 8.36 -2.45
CA VAL A 32 -0.05 9.30 -1.78
C VAL A 32 -0.79 10.14 -0.75
N ARG A 33 -2.01 10.58 -1.05
CA ARG A 33 -2.83 11.31 -0.10
C ARG A 33 -3.15 10.47 1.14
N ASP A 34 -3.51 9.21 0.96
CA ASP A 34 -3.99 8.37 2.05
C ASP A 34 -2.86 7.72 2.86
N PHE A 35 -1.70 7.49 2.25
CA PHE A 35 -0.56 6.82 2.88
C PHE A 35 0.70 7.69 3.00
N GLY A 36 0.71 8.87 2.41
CA GLY A 36 1.86 9.77 2.43
C GLY A 36 2.93 9.46 1.38
N ALA A 37 2.85 8.32 0.70
CA ALA A 37 3.79 7.92 -0.34
C ALA A 37 3.16 6.86 -1.24
N LEU A 38 3.76 6.62 -2.39
CA LEU A 38 3.42 5.48 -3.23
C LEU A 38 4.06 4.24 -2.61
N VAL A 39 3.35 3.63 -1.69
CA VAL A 39 3.87 2.50 -0.93
C VAL A 39 4.15 1.28 -1.81
N PRO A 40 5.17 0.47 -1.45
CA PRO A 40 5.67 -0.59 -2.30
C PRO A 40 4.65 -1.59 -2.86
N PRO A 41 3.64 -2.06 -2.13
CA PRO A 41 2.65 -2.98 -2.69
C PRO A 41 1.95 -2.44 -3.93
N PHE A 42 1.71 -1.13 -3.98
CA PHE A 42 1.10 -0.49 -5.14
C PHE A 42 2.14 -0.18 -6.23
N ALA A 43 3.35 0.22 -5.84
CA ALA A 43 4.43 0.50 -6.78
C ALA A 43 4.77 -0.72 -7.64
N LEU A 44 4.67 -1.92 -7.08
CA LEU A 44 4.90 -3.17 -7.82
C LEU A 44 3.94 -3.38 -8.99
N HIS A 45 2.78 -2.72 -8.96
CA HIS A 45 1.76 -2.85 -10.01
C HIS A 45 1.85 -1.78 -11.09
N LEU A 46 2.81 -0.84 -10.99
CA LEU A 46 2.97 0.22 -11.98
C LEU A 46 3.08 -0.28 -13.43
N PRO A 47 3.79 -1.41 -13.70
CA PRO A 47 3.84 -1.93 -15.06
C PRO A 47 2.51 -2.46 -15.61
N ALA A 48 1.50 -2.62 -14.75
CA ALA A 48 0.18 -3.12 -15.12
C ALA A 48 -0.88 -2.12 -14.64
N PRO A 49 -1.13 -1.02 -15.38
CA PRO A 49 -1.98 0.07 -14.91
C PRO A 49 -3.38 -0.35 -14.48
N GLU A 50 -4.00 -1.26 -15.22
CA GLU A 50 -5.34 -1.73 -14.90
C GLU A 50 -5.37 -2.56 -13.62
N ALA A 51 -4.33 -3.37 -13.39
CA ALA A 51 -4.19 -4.11 -12.15
C ALA A 51 -3.98 -3.18 -10.96
N LEU A 52 -3.17 -2.14 -11.11
CA LEU A 52 -2.97 -1.14 -10.07
C LEU A 52 -4.30 -0.48 -9.68
N CYS A 53 -5.06 -0.02 -10.67
CA CYS A 53 -6.35 0.66 -10.44
C CYS A 53 -7.35 -0.27 -9.74
N ALA A 54 -7.45 -1.51 -10.19
CA ALA A 54 -8.37 -2.49 -9.62
C ALA A 54 -7.95 -2.86 -8.17
N TYR A 55 -6.66 -3.09 -7.95
CA TYR A 55 -6.13 -3.40 -6.64
C TYR A 55 -6.36 -2.25 -5.66
N TRP A 56 -6.07 -1.02 -6.08
CA TRP A 56 -6.31 0.16 -5.26
C TRP A 56 -7.79 0.32 -4.91
N ALA A 57 -8.67 0.15 -5.88
CA ALA A 57 -10.12 0.27 -5.66
C ALA A 57 -10.60 -0.73 -4.61
N ILE A 58 -10.19 -1.99 -4.72
CA ILE A 58 -10.55 -3.04 -3.77
C ILE A 58 -9.95 -2.77 -2.39
N PHE A 59 -8.70 -2.33 -2.34
CA PHE A 59 -7.99 -2.07 -1.09
C PHE A 59 -8.53 -0.83 -0.37
N ARG A 60 -8.81 0.23 -1.12
CA ARG A 60 -9.20 1.52 -0.56
C ARG A 60 -10.53 1.45 0.18
N GLU A 61 -11.49 0.75 -0.36
CA GLU A 61 -12.84 0.73 0.20
C GLU A 61 -12.87 0.20 1.64
N PRO A 62 -12.35 -1.00 1.94
CA PRO A 62 -12.35 -1.48 3.31
C PRO A 62 -11.37 -0.73 4.23
N THR A 63 -10.28 -0.20 3.70
CA THR A 63 -9.22 0.41 4.52
C THR A 63 -9.46 1.88 4.81
N CYS A 64 -9.89 2.64 3.81
CA CYS A 64 -10.04 4.10 3.88
C CYS A 64 -11.50 4.55 3.91
N GLY A 65 -12.46 3.65 3.78
CA GLY A 65 -13.89 3.97 3.87
C GLY A 65 -14.26 4.49 5.26
N GLN A 66 -15.27 5.35 5.34
CA GLN A 66 -15.52 6.16 6.53
C GLN A 66 -16.49 5.57 7.55
N ARG A 67 -17.07 4.40 7.29
CA ARG A 67 -18.06 3.79 8.19
C ARG A 67 -17.49 3.28 9.50
N VAL A 68 -16.23 2.90 9.49
CA VAL A 68 -15.49 2.42 10.65
C VAL A 68 -14.24 3.27 10.77
N ASP A 69 -13.89 3.63 11.99
CA ASP A 69 -12.70 4.42 12.24
C ASP A 69 -11.44 3.77 11.68
N ARG A 70 -10.60 4.55 11.02
CA ARG A 70 -9.39 4.06 10.37
C ARG A 70 -8.43 3.38 11.35
N ALA A 71 -8.31 3.93 12.58
CA ALA A 71 -7.44 3.33 13.58
C ALA A 71 -7.88 1.90 13.92
N GLN A 72 -9.18 1.66 13.99
CA GLN A 72 -9.71 0.32 14.21
C GLN A 72 -9.42 -0.62 13.04
N LYS A 73 -9.58 -0.12 11.81
CA LYS A 73 -9.27 -0.90 10.60
C LYS A 73 -7.80 -1.27 10.54
N GLU A 74 -6.92 -0.31 10.83
CA GLU A 74 -5.48 -0.55 10.85
C GLU A 74 -5.08 -1.51 11.96
N ALA A 75 -5.75 -1.47 13.11
CA ALA A 75 -5.52 -2.43 14.18
C ALA A 75 -5.89 -3.86 13.76
N VAL A 76 -7.01 -4.03 13.06
CA VAL A 76 -7.41 -5.33 12.51
C VAL A 76 -6.40 -5.81 11.49
N ALA A 77 -6.00 -4.94 10.58
CA ALA A 77 -5.00 -5.27 9.55
C ALA A 77 -3.65 -5.65 10.18
N ALA A 78 -3.23 -4.95 11.24
CA ALA A 78 -2.01 -5.29 11.97
C ALA A 78 -2.11 -6.68 12.62
N ALA A 79 -3.25 -7.00 13.23
CA ALA A 79 -3.48 -8.31 13.86
C ALA A 79 -3.46 -9.45 12.83
N VAL A 80 -4.14 -9.25 11.69
CA VAL A 80 -4.11 -10.22 10.58
C VAL A 80 -2.69 -10.39 10.05
N SER A 81 -1.98 -9.30 9.89
CA SER A 81 -0.60 -9.30 9.40
C SER A 81 0.35 -10.03 10.34
N ALA A 82 0.17 -9.88 11.65
CA ALA A 82 0.93 -10.61 12.65
C ALA A 82 0.67 -12.12 12.55
N THR A 83 -0.60 -12.50 12.40
CA THR A 83 -0.99 -13.90 12.23
C THR A 83 -0.39 -14.50 10.95
N ASN A 84 -0.33 -13.70 9.89
CA ASN A 84 0.26 -14.11 8.62
C ASN A 84 1.80 -14.04 8.61
N ALA A 85 2.41 -13.67 9.73
CA ALA A 85 3.86 -13.51 9.85
C ALA A 85 4.44 -12.57 8.78
N CYS A 86 3.75 -11.45 8.50
CA CYS A 86 4.18 -10.42 7.57
C CYS A 86 4.74 -9.21 8.33
N PRO A 87 6.05 -9.16 8.62
CA PRO A 87 6.61 -8.05 9.41
C PRO A 87 6.42 -6.68 8.77
N TYR A 88 6.57 -6.59 7.46
CA TYR A 88 6.35 -5.35 6.72
C TYR A 88 4.91 -4.85 6.92
N CYS A 89 3.93 -5.75 6.79
CA CYS A 89 2.53 -5.39 6.93
C CYS A 89 2.21 -4.92 8.35
N VAL A 90 2.78 -5.59 9.36
CA VAL A 90 2.62 -5.16 10.76
C VAL A 90 3.17 -3.74 10.95
N ASP A 91 4.37 -3.47 10.45
CA ASP A 91 5.01 -2.17 10.60
C ASP A 91 4.18 -1.06 9.92
N VAL A 92 3.68 -1.31 8.71
CA VAL A 92 2.86 -0.34 7.98
C VAL A 92 1.57 -0.04 8.74
N HIS A 93 0.82 -1.06 9.12
CA HIS A 93 -0.49 -0.87 9.74
C HIS A 93 -0.41 -0.30 11.15
N THR A 94 0.65 -0.58 11.89
CA THR A 94 0.87 0.05 13.21
C THR A 94 1.30 1.50 13.08
N THR A 95 2.01 1.86 12.03
CA THR A 95 2.43 3.25 11.77
C THR A 95 1.25 4.11 11.31
N LEU A 96 0.33 3.54 10.53
CA LEU A 96 -0.82 4.26 9.95
C LEU A 96 -2.02 4.39 10.91
N ARG A 97 -1.93 3.77 12.05
CA ARG A 97 -2.99 3.84 13.07
C ARG A 97 -3.31 5.24 13.52
#